data_c91f03958d4c6dcb2533b704e5d8aab5
#
_entry.id   c91f03958d4c6dcb2533b704e5d8aab5
#
_cell.length_a   1.000
_cell.length_b   1.000
_cell.length_c   1.000
_cell.angle_alpha   90.00
_cell.angle_beta   90.00
_cell.angle_gamma   90.00
#
_symmetry.space_group_name_H-M   'P 1'
#
loop_
_entity.id
_entity.type
_entity.pdbx_description
1 polymer ?
#
loop_
_entity_poly.entity_id
_entity_poly.type
_entity_poly.pdbx_seq_one_letter_code
_entity_poly.pdbx_strand_id
1 'polypeptide(L)'
;MTEKKKQLFGTNGVRGIVGELITPELVMKIGMAVGSMRPGTIAVGMDTRTSGPALINAMKAGLMATGCDVIDCGILPTPALQYIVMDKYDAGVVITASHNPGAYNGVKVIEKDGTEMDDDASIEIEERVFSNNFDLKEWKDVGTVIPEGDLVTQYITGVVKKFPEKIGEGITVVIDPGCGAAYRTTAEILQLLGCRIFTINAYPDGNFPARDPEPSVEGLAPLTEMVVSTGAMFGVAHDGDADRAVFIDDKGRFVEENKELALIAEYVCSQKKGILVTPVSTSRLIETMIAPYGCNVDYTAVGSIYVARRMRALLAEGMQVVFGGEGNGGLIYPDHQFCRDGGMTAAMMVLLLAAKKQTLSSLVDALPPSVMLKHKFHTGKATEILAAVRKKFEDDTLNEVDGIRIDRKDAWALIRPSGTEPLVRLYVESSDESIAKEFEQDILSCISTFI
;
A
#
# COMPACT_ATOMS: atom_id res chain seq x y z
N MET A 1 31.60 -2.04 -8.96
CA MET A 1 30.76 -3.22 -8.71
C MET A 1 29.48 -2.98 -9.49
N THR A 2 29.14 -3.84 -10.45
CA THR A 2 27.84 -3.75 -11.14
C THR A 2 26.74 -3.95 -10.11
N GLU A 3 25.82 -2.99 -9.97
CA GLU A 3 24.63 -3.14 -9.14
C GLU A 3 23.90 -4.40 -9.57
N LYS A 4 23.74 -5.36 -8.64
CA LYS A 4 22.96 -6.58 -8.90
C LYS A 4 21.51 -6.18 -9.03
N LYS A 5 20.89 -6.53 -10.14
CA LYS A 5 19.50 -6.15 -10.46
C LYS A 5 18.57 -7.31 -10.10
N LYS A 6 17.49 -7.04 -9.38
CA LYS A 6 16.44 -8.02 -9.09
C LYS A 6 15.85 -8.59 -10.39
N GLN A 7 15.55 -9.89 -10.41
CA GLN A 7 14.99 -10.61 -11.57
C GLN A 7 13.58 -11.17 -11.30
N LEU A 8 13.28 -11.54 -10.04
CA LEU A 8 11.99 -12.06 -9.59
C LEU A 8 11.23 -11.04 -8.75
N PHE A 9 11.90 -10.41 -7.78
CA PHE A 9 11.29 -9.47 -6.87
C PHE A 9 11.04 -8.11 -7.53
N GLY A 10 9.79 -7.66 -7.53
CA GLY A 10 9.44 -6.28 -7.80
C GLY A 10 9.68 -5.38 -6.59
N THR A 11 8.99 -4.23 -6.54
CA THR A 11 9.05 -3.31 -5.40
C THR A 11 8.41 -3.94 -4.15
N ASN A 12 7.32 -4.73 -4.32
CA ASN A 12 6.55 -5.33 -3.23
C ASN A 12 6.40 -6.85 -3.44
N GLY A 13 7.49 -7.60 -3.33
CA GLY A 13 7.48 -9.06 -3.46
C GLY A 13 7.54 -9.58 -4.90
N VAL A 14 7.37 -10.89 -5.04
CA VAL A 14 7.29 -11.59 -6.33
C VAL A 14 5.83 -11.74 -6.71
N ARG A 15 5.44 -11.38 -7.93
CA ARG A 15 4.06 -11.53 -8.43
C ARG A 15 4.06 -12.02 -9.88
N GLY A 16 3.09 -12.84 -10.24
CA GLY A 16 2.94 -13.33 -11.60
C GLY A 16 1.69 -14.19 -11.79
N ILE A 17 1.47 -14.63 -13.01
CA ILE A 17 0.38 -15.54 -13.35
C ILE A 17 0.70 -16.91 -12.75
N VAL A 18 -0.30 -17.50 -12.08
CA VAL A 18 -0.19 -18.84 -11.46
C VAL A 18 -0.11 -19.90 -12.55
N GLY A 19 0.85 -20.81 -12.41
CA GLY A 19 1.14 -21.85 -13.40
C GLY A 19 2.16 -21.39 -14.48
N GLU A 20 2.46 -20.12 -14.56
CA GLU A 20 3.54 -19.59 -15.40
C GLU A 20 4.76 -19.23 -14.52
N LEU A 21 4.81 -18.02 -13.98
CA LEU A 21 5.87 -17.59 -13.07
C LEU A 21 5.64 -18.10 -11.64
N ILE A 22 4.43 -17.93 -11.10
CA ILE A 22 4.12 -18.36 -9.73
C ILE A 22 3.67 -19.82 -9.73
N THR A 23 4.57 -20.69 -9.30
CA THR A 23 4.34 -22.14 -9.18
C THR A 23 4.58 -22.59 -7.73
N PRO A 24 3.97 -23.70 -7.28
CA PRO A 24 4.26 -24.27 -5.96
C PRO A 24 5.75 -24.58 -5.77
N GLU A 25 6.47 -24.98 -6.83
CA GLU A 25 7.92 -25.22 -6.79
C GLU A 25 8.70 -23.95 -6.48
N LEU A 26 8.42 -22.84 -7.20
CA LEU A 26 9.07 -21.56 -6.94
C LEU A 26 8.78 -21.06 -5.52
N VAL A 27 7.52 -21.13 -5.08
CA VAL A 27 7.11 -20.69 -3.74
C VAL A 27 7.77 -21.52 -2.64
N MET A 28 7.92 -22.84 -2.83
CA MET A 28 8.66 -23.70 -1.92
C MET A 28 10.16 -23.30 -1.86
N LYS A 29 10.78 -23.03 -3.01
CA LYS A 29 12.18 -22.56 -3.05
C LYS A 29 12.36 -21.22 -2.35
N ILE A 30 11.43 -20.29 -2.53
CA ILE A 30 11.41 -19.03 -1.78
C ILE A 30 11.29 -19.31 -0.27
N GLY A 31 10.43 -20.23 0.14
CA GLY A 31 10.31 -20.65 1.54
C GLY A 31 11.61 -21.22 2.11
N MET A 32 12.30 -22.08 1.36
CA MET A 32 13.62 -22.59 1.75
C MET A 32 14.68 -21.47 1.84
N ALA A 33 14.68 -20.50 0.93
CA ALA A 33 15.57 -19.36 0.97
C ALA A 33 15.29 -18.45 2.20
N VAL A 34 14.02 -18.10 2.43
CA VAL A 34 13.61 -17.30 3.59
C VAL A 34 14.00 -18.01 4.90
N GLY A 35 13.69 -19.29 5.07
CA GLY A 35 14.00 -20.01 6.29
C GLY A 35 15.51 -20.20 6.51
N SER A 36 16.31 -20.30 5.44
CA SER A 36 17.78 -20.31 5.53
C SER A 36 18.33 -18.96 6.02
N MET A 37 17.70 -17.84 5.61
CA MET A 37 18.14 -16.49 5.98
C MET A 37 17.56 -16.01 7.31
N ARG A 38 16.39 -16.50 7.68
CA ARG A 38 15.62 -16.09 8.86
C ARG A 38 15.22 -17.35 9.68
N PRO A 39 16.21 -18.06 10.29
CA PRO A 39 15.89 -19.23 11.09
C PRO A 39 15.07 -18.85 12.31
N GLY A 40 14.11 -19.71 12.68
CA GLY A 40 13.25 -19.49 13.86
C GLY A 40 11.79 -19.77 13.56
N THR A 41 10.89 -18.93 14.10
CA THR A 41 9.44 -19.07 13.92
C THR A 41 8.93 -18.04 12.92
N ILE A 42 8.26 -18.51 11.86
CA ILE A 42 7.81 -17.67 10.76
C ILE A 42 6.28 -17.73 10.65
N ALA A 43 5.64 -16.57 10.68
CA ALA A 43 4.20 -16.46 10.49
C ALA A 43 3.86 -16.45 8.98
N VAL A 44 2.88 -17.23 8.56
CA VAL A 44 2.45 -17.27 7.15
C VAL A 44 0.94 -17.02 7.06
N GLY A 45 0.56 -16.24 6.04
CA GLY A 45 -0.84 -15.92 5.76
C GLY A 45 -1.10 -15.78 4.26
N MET A 46 -2.35 -15.65 3.88
CA MET A 46 -2.74 -15.46 2.48
C MET A 46 -3.95 -14.54 2.36
N ASP A 47 -4.15 -13.98 1.15
CA ASP A 47 -5.42 -13.39 0.76
C ASP A 47 -6.43 -14.47 0.34
N THR A 48 -7.54 -14.06 -0.26
CA THR A 48 -8.64 -14.97 -0.61
C THR A 48 -8.46 -15.74 -1.92
N ARG A 49 -7.40 -15.51 -2.70
CA ARG A 49 -7.18 -16.08 -4.03
C ARG A 49 -7.29 -17.60 -4.02
N THR A 50 -7.97 -18.16 -5.03
CA THR A 50 -8.23 -19.61 -5.15
C THR A 50 -6.95 -20.45 -5.19
N SER A 51 -5.85 -19.89 -5.69
CA SER A 51 -4.53 -20.54 -5.72
C SER A 51 -3.80 -20.49 -4.38
N GLY A 52 -4.26 -19.66 -3.42
CA GLY A 52 -3.63 -19.45 -2.11
C GLY A 52 -3.33 -20.74 -1.35
N PRO A 53 -4.29 -21.66 -1.17
CA PRO A 53 -4.07 -22.91 -0.43
C PRO A 53 -2.94 -23.79 -0.96
N ALA A 54 -2.77 -23.88 -2.28
CA ALA A 54 -1.68 -24.66 -2.88
C ALA A 54 -0.31 -23.99 -2.62
N LEU A 55 -0.24 -22.67 -2.77
CA LEU A 55 0.98 -21.91 -2.63
C LEU A 55 1.43 -21.77 -1.18
N ILE A 56 0.50 -21.55 -0.23
CA ILE A 56 0.85 -21.45 1.19
C ILE A 56 1.35 -22.80 1.73
N ASN A 57 0.81 -23.93 1.26
CA ASN A 57 1.31 -25.24 1.66
C ASN A 57 2.73 -25.51 1.10
N ALA A 58 3.02 -25.04 -0.11
CA ALA A 58 4.37 -25.10 -0.67
C ALA A 58 5.35 -24.23 0.15
N MET A 59 4.93 -23.00 0.53
CA MET A 59 5.70 -22.11 1.41
C MET A 59 6.02 -22.77 2.74
N LYS A 60 5.02 -23.33 3.42
CA LYS A 60 5.18 -24.05 4.70
C LYS A 60 6.17 -25.21 4.57
N ALA A 61 6.06 -26.01 3.50
CA ALA A 61 6.98 -27.11 3.25
C ALA A 61 8.44 -26.63 3.10
N GLY A 62 8.66 -25.53 2.37
CA GLY A 62 9.98 -24.93 2.22
C GLY A 62 10.56 -24.43 3.53
N LEU A 63 9.80 -23.70 4.33
CA LEU A 63 10.20 -23.19 5.64
C LEU A 63 10.55 -24.34 6.61
N MET A 64 9.67 -25.33 6.74
CA MET A 64 9.89 -26.47 7.62
C MET A 64 11.13 -27.29 7.22
N ALA A 65 11.40 -27.42 5.91
CA ALA A 65 12.59 -28.14 5.42
C ALA A 65 13.91 -27.51 5.89
N THR A 66 13.90 -26.20 6.21
CA THR A 66 15.06 -25.49 6.77
C THR A 66 15.03 -25.40 8.30
N GLY A 67 14.13 -26.12 8.95
CA GLY A 67 14.02 -26.19 10.42
C GLY A 67 13.23 -25.04 11.05
N CYS A 68 12.55 -24.22 10.25
CA CYS A 68 11.70 -23.17 10.80
C CYS A 68 10.35 -23.73 11.26
N ASP A 69 9.90 -23.31 12.43
CA ASP A 69 8.54 -23.50 12.85
C ASP A 69 7.60 -22.49 12.16
N VAL A 70 6.40 -22.90 11.82
CA VAL A 70 5.46 -22.11 11.05
C VAL A 70 4.20 -21.83 11.84
N ILE A 71 3.84 -20.57 11.97
CA ILE A 71 2.53 -20.13 12.48
C ILE A 71 1.60 -19.90 11.28
N ASP A 72 0.53 -20.70 11.17
CA ASP A 72 -0.47 -20.54 10.12
C ASP A 72 -1.54 -19.53 10.53
N CYS A 73 -1.51 -18.35 9.94
CA CYS A 73 -2.44 -17.26 10.21
C CYS A 73 -3.72 -17.31 9.34
N GLY A 74 -3.79 -18.25 8.37
CA GLY A 74 -4.95 -18.39 7.48
C GLY A 74 -5.14 -17.19 6.53
N ILE A 75 -6.42 -16.84 6.31
CA ILE A 75 -6.79 -15.70 5.47
C ILE A 75 -6.82 -14.41 6.32
N LEU A 76 -6.01 -13.43 5.96
CA LEU A 76 -5.94 -12.14 6.65
C LEU A 76 -5.37 -11.05 5.74
N PRO A 77 -5.63 -9.75 6.05
CA PRO A 77 -4.96 -8.62 5.39
C PRO A 77 -3.44 -8.66 5.55
N THR A 78 -2.73 -8.19 4.52
CA THR A 78 -1.27 -7.97 4.60
C THR A 78 -0.87 -7.17 5.85
N PRO A 79 -1.48 -5.99 6.17
CA PRO A 79 -1.14 -5.24 7.38
C PRO A 79 -1.44 -6.00 8.68
N ALA A 80 -2.41 -6.90 8.68
CA ALA A 80 -2.68 -7.73 9.86
C ALA A 80 -1.52 -8.70 10.12
N LEU A 81 -0.96 -9.35 9.08
CA LEU A 81 0.21 -10.21 9.26
C LEU A 81 1.44 -9.39 9.69
N GLN A 82 1.66 -8.22 9.10
CA GLN A 82 2.76 -7.33 9.48
C GLN A 82 2.69 -6.96 10.97
N TYR A 83 1.50 -6.62 11.47
CA TYR A 83 1.26 -6.35 12.89
C TYR A 83 1.51 -7.56 13.79
N ILE A 84 1.08 -8.74 13.35
CA ILE A 84 1.26 -10.01 14.09
C ILE A 84 2.75 -10.39 14.18
N VAL A 85 3.50 -10.17 13.10
CA VAL A 85 4.95 -10.47 13.05
C VAL A 85 5.76 -9.56 13.95
N MET A 86 5.39 -8.28 14.01
CA MET A 86 6.16 -7.22 14.63
C MET A 86 6.64 -7.61 16.05
N ASP A 87 7.97 -7.78 16.19
CA ASP A 87 8.68 -8.13 17.41
C ASP A 87 8.29 -9.47 18.09
N LYS A 88 7.38 -10.27 17.45
CA LYS A 88 6.90 -11.54 17.99
C LYS A 88 7.50 -12.74 17.26
N TYR A 89 7.62 -12.67 15.94
CA TYR A 89 8.17 -13.75 15.10
C TYR A 89 9.43 -13.29 14.37
N ASP A 90 10.22 -14.23 13.87
CA ASP A 90 11.52 -13.92 13.25
C ASP A 90 11.36 -13.41 11.81
N ALA A 91 10.24 -13.74 11.15
CA ALA A 91 9.82 -13.21 9.86
C ALA A 91 8.34 -13.50 9.60
N GLY A 92 7.80 -12.97 8.51
CA GLY A 92 6.48 -13.29 8.00
C GLY A 92 6.45 -13.49 6.50
N VAL A 93 5.45 -14.21 5.99
CA VAL A 93 5.22 -14.36 4.56
C VAL A 93 3.73 -14.28 4.24
N VAL A 94 3.36 -13.40 3.31
CA VAL A 94 2.00 -13.31 2.77
C VAL A 94 1.95 -13.84 1.34
N ILE A 95 1.03 -14.76 1.09
CA ILE A 95 0.70 -15.23 -0.26
C ILE A 95 -0.41 -14.35 -0.83
N THR A 96 -0.04 -13.43 -1.70
CA THR A 96 -0.95 -12.43 -2.29
C THR A 96 -0.38 -11.80 -3.55
N ALA A 97 -1.25 -11.30 -4.41
CA ALA A 97 -0.88 -10.38 -5.48
C ALA A 97 -1.58 -9.01 -5.35
N SER A 98 -2.05 -8.65 -4.13
CA SER A 98 -2.73 -7.38 -3.83
C SER A 98 -3.87 -7.09 -4.83
N HIS A 99 -3.78 -6.05 -5.62
CA HIS A 99 -4.80 -5.59 -6.56
C HIS A 99 -4.79 -6.29 -7.93
N ASN A 100 -3.82 -7.16 -8.23
CA ASN A 100 -3.78 -7.86 -9.51
C ASN A 100 -5.00 -8.77 -9.69
N PRO A 101 -5.46 -9.04 -10.94
CA PRO A 101 -6.56 -9.97 -11.23
C PRO A 101 -6.41 -11.36 -10.59
N GLY A 102 -7.51 -12.11 -10.48
CA GLY A 102 -7.56 -13.41 -9.79
C GLY A 102 -6.58 -14.48 -10.32
N ALA A 103 -6.18 -14.39 -11.59
CA ALA A 103 -5.18 -15.30 -12.19
C ALA A 103 -3.77 -15.10 -11.62
N TYR A 104 -3.48 -13.96 -10.99
CA TYR A 104 -2.18 -13.66 -10.37
C TYR A 104 -2.14 -14.15 -8.93
N ASN A 105 -0.93 -14.46 -8.46
CA ASN A 105 -0.61 -14.59 -7.05
C ASN A 105 0.85 -14.16 -6.82
N GLY A 106 1.33 -14.24 -5.58
CA GLY A 106 2.68 -13.81 -5.28
C GLY A 106 3.10 -14.12 -3.85
N VAL A 107 4.30 -13.65 -3.51
CA VAL A 107 4.93 -13.80 -2.20
C VAL A 107 5.47 -12.47 -1.76
N LYS A 108 5.01 -11.96 -0.62
CA LYS A 108 5.62 -10.84 0.11
C LYS A 108 6.33 -11.41 1.34
N VAL A 109 7.55 -10.97 1.59
CA VAL A 109 8.31 -11.34 2.79
C VAL A 109 8.38 -10.14 3.73
N ILE A 110 8.16 -10.41 5.01
CA ILE A 110 8.07 -9.43 6.09
C ILE A 110 9.19 -9.69 7.08
N GLU A 111 9.94 -8.66 7.43
CA GLU A 111 10.99 -8.71 8.42
C GLU A 111 10.41 -8.76 9.84
N LYS A 112 11.23 -9.17 10.81
CA LYS A 112 10.88 -9.28 12.23
C LYS A 112 10.22 -8.02 12.82
N ASP A 113 10.58 -6.86 12.31
CA ASP A 113 10.03 -5.57 12.75
C ASP A 113 8.70 -5.19 12.10
N GLY A 114 8.09 -6.11 11.33
CA GLY A 114 6.82 -5.90 10.62
C GLY A 114 6.93 -5.15 9.29
N THR A 115 8.12 -4.74 8.87
CA THR A 115 8.30 -4.06 7.58
C THR A 115 8.50 -5.04 6.43
N GLU A 116 8.24 -4.60 5.20
CA GLU A 116 8.58 -5.39 4.01
C GLU A 116 10.10 -5.54 3.87
N MET A 117 10.54 -6.72 3.40
CA MET A 117 11.95 -7.05 3.16
C MET A 117 12.61 -6.07 2.18
N ASP A 118 13.88 -5.78 2.40
CA ASP A 118 14.63 -4.84 1.57
C ASP A 118 15.17 -5.43 0.26
N ASP A 119 15.74 -4.55 -0.57
CA ASP A 119 16.24 -4.93 -1.88
C ASP A 119 17.44 -5.87 -1.80
N ASP A 120 18.34 -5.65 -0.82
CA ASP A 120 19.53 -6.49 -0.63
C ASP A 120 19.14 -7.90 -0.18
N ALA A 121 18.22 -8.01 0.77
CA ALA A 121 17.70 -9.30 1.22
C ALA A 121 16.85 -9.98 0.13
N SER A 122 16.12 -9.22 -0.68
CA SER A 122 15.38 -9.76 -1.83
C SER A 122 16.35 -10.37 -2.87
N ILE A 123 17.46 -9.69 -3.16
CA ILE A 123 18.52 -10.20 -4.06
C ILE A 123 19.14 -11.47 -3.48
N GLU A 124 19.39 -11.54 -2.17
CA GLU A 124 19.93 -12.75 -1.53
C GLU A 124 18.96 -13.94 -1.66
N ILE A 125 17.64 -13.72 -1.51
CA ILE A 125 16.64 -14.78 -1.77
C ILE A 125 16.74 -15.26 -3.19
N GLU A 126 16.80 -14.36 -4.19
CA GLU A 126 16.92 -14.73 -5.60
C GLU A 126 18.18 -15.57 -5.87
N GLU A 127 19.31 -15.17 -5.32
CA GLU A 127 20.57 -15.90 -5.47
C GLU A 127 20.48 -17.33 -4.91
N ARG A 128 19.86 -17.51 -3.74
CA ARG A 128 19.61 -18.82 -3.14
C ARG A 128 18.66 -19.66 -3.98
N VAL A 129 17.59 -19.07 -4.49
CA VAL A 129 16.61 -19.74 -5.35
C VAL A 129 17.24 -20.21 -6.65
N PHE A 130 18.02 -19.35 -7.34
CA PHE A 130 18.65 -19.71 -8.62
C PHE A 130 19.80 -20.70 -8.46
N SER A 131 20.56 -20.63 -7.38
CA SER A 131 21.65 -21.56 -7.09
C SER A 131 21.20 -22.85 -6.41
N ASN A 132 19.93 -22.96 -6.00
CA ASN A 132 19.39 -24.01 -5.13
C ASN A 132 20.24 -24.22 -3.85
N ASN A 133 20.75 -23.13 -3.28
CA ASN A 133 21.58 -23.15 -2.06
C ASN A 133 20.73 -22.88 -0.82
N PHE A 134 20.31 -23.95 -0.12
CA PHE A 134 19.43 -23.90 1.02
C PHE A 134 20.00 -24.67 2.21
N ASP A 135 19.77 -24.19 3.42
CA ASP A 135 20.25 -24.81 4.68
C ASP A 135 19.28 -25.89 5.17
N LEU A 136 19.08 -26.94 4.34
CA LEU A 136 18.16 -28.03 4.63
C LEU A 136 18.58 -28.81 5.87
N LYS A 137 17.61 -29.18 6.70
CA LYS A 137 17.84 -29.93 7.94
C LYS A 137 17.70 -31.44 7.76
N GLU A 138 18.33 -32.19 8.64
CA GLU A 138 18.11 -33.64 8.76
C GLU A 138 16.66 -33.91 9.22
N TRP A 139 16.18 -35.12 8.96
CA TRP A 139 14.81 -35.54 9.25
C TRP A 139 14.31 -35.27 10.67
N LYS A 140 15.20 -35.24 11.66
CA LYS A 140 14.88 -35.00 13.10
C LYS A 140 14.82 -33.52 13.46
N ASP A 141 15.37 -32.64 12.63
CA ASP A 141 15.52 -31.21 12.88
C ASP A 141 14.65 -30.33 11.94
N VAL A 142 13.74 -30.96 11.18
CA VAL A 142 12.74 -30.25 10.39
C VAL A 142 11.74 -29.55 11.30
N GLY A 143 11.28 -28.35 10.89
CA GLY A 143 10.28 -27.58 11.63
C GLY A 143 8.89 -28.17 11.59
N THR A 144 7.99 -27.57 12.35
CA THR A 144 6.58 -28.00 12.46
C THR A 144 5.62 -26.81 12.24
N VAL A 145 4.33 -27.13 11.98
CA VAL A 145 3.27 -26.11 12.04
C VAL A 145 2.78 -26.03 13.48
N ILE A 146 2.91 -24.87 14.09
CA ILE A 146 2.43 -24.61 15.45
C ILE A 146 1.02 -24.01 15.36
N PRO A 147 0.00 -24.66 15.94
CA PRO A 147 -1.32 -24.08 16.02
C PRO A 147 -1.33 -22.89 16.98
N GLU A 148 -1.82 -21.77 16.53
CA GLU A 148 -2.03 -20.60 17.36
C GLU A 148 -3.48 -20.10 17.21
N GLY A 149 -4.01 -19.42 18.24
CA GLY A 149 -5.40 -18.97 18.27
C GLY A 149 -5.71 -17.87 17.25
N ASP A 150 -6.81 -17.18 17.44
CA ASP A 150 -7.25 -16.10 16.52
C ASP A 150 -6.32 -14.88 16.56
N LEU A 151 -5.29 -14.91 15.71
CA LEU A 151 -4.31 -13.86 15.57
C LEU A 151 -4.89 -12.59 14.92
N VAL A 152 -5.91 -12.71 14.09
CA VAL A 152 -6.59 -11.58 13.44
C VAL A 152 -7.22 -10.66 14.49
N THR A 153 -7.76 -11.20 15.57
CA THR A 153 -8.29 -10.43 16.70
C THR A 153 -7.22 -9.60 17.41
N GLN A 154 -5.94 -10.04 17.42
CA GLN A 154 -4.84 -9.22 17.95
C GLN A 154 -4.64 -7.94 17.15
N TYR A 155 -4.65 -8.03 15.82
CA TYR A 155 -4.57 -6.88 14.92
C TYR A 155 -5.79 -5.95 15.12
N ILE A 156 -7.02 -6.48 15.05
CA ILE A 156 -8.25 -5.69 15.24
C ILE A 156 -8.19 -4.90 16.57
N THR A 157 -7.83 -5.58 17.65
CA THR A 157 -7.69 -4.96 18.98
C THR A 157 -6.55 -3.93 19.00
N GLY A 158 -5.46 -4.19 18.29
CA GLY A 158 -4.33 -3.28 18.15
C GLY A 158 -4.73 -1.98 17.47
N VAL A 159 -5.51 -2.04 16.40
CA VAL A 159 -6.06 -0.85 15.73
C VAL A 159 -7.01 -0.10 16.66
N VAL A 160 -8.04 -0.79 17.21
CA VAL A 160 -9.07 -0.15 18.05
C VAL A 160 -8.47 0.59 19.25
N LYS A 161 -7.43 0.05 19.88
CA LYS A 161 -6.73 0.68 21.01
C LYS A 161 -6.06 2.03 20.69
N LYS A 162 -5.91 2.38 19.42
CA LYS A 162 -5.34 3.68 19.00
C LYS A 162 -6.35 4.81 19.01
N PHE A 163 -7.61 4.52 19.23
CA PHE A 163 -8.72 5.47 19.13
C PHE A 163 -9.48 5.61 20.44
N PRO A 164 -10.11 6.77 20.70
CA PRO A 164 -11.03 6.92 21.79
C PRO A 164 -12.22 5.95 21.68
N GLU A 165 -12.71 5.47 22.80
CA GLU A 165 -13.89 4.60 22.82
C GLU A 165 -15.10 5.29 22.17
N LYS A 166 -15.86 4.54 21.35
CA LYS A 166 -17.10 4.98 20.72
C LYS A 166 -17.00 6.24 19.85
N ILE A 167 -15.81 6.51 19.27
CA ILE A 167 -15.64 7.67 18.37
C ILE A 167 -16.58 7.64 17.16
N GLY A 168 -17.04 6.45 16.77
CA GLY A 168 -17.93 6.22 15.63
C GLY A 168 -19.41 6.29 15.98
N GLU A 169 -19.79 6.66 17.22
CA GLU A 169 -21.21 6.74 17.61
C GLU A 169 -21.95 7.77 16.75
N GLY A 170 -23.04 7.33 16.10
CA GLY A 170 -23.80 8.15 15.15
C GLY A 170 -23.26 8.11 13.71
N ILE A 171 -22.11 7.48 13.45
CA ILE A 171 -21.54 7.33 12.10
C ILE A 171 -22.02 6.01 11.51
N THR A 172 -22.64 6.06 10.32
CA THR A 172 -23.01 4.90 9.51
C THR A 172 -22.01 4.75 8.36
N VAL A 173 -21.51 3.54 8.15
CA VAL A 173 -20.50 3.21 7.12
C VAL A 173 -20.94 2.03 6.29
N VAL A 174 -20.72 2.07 4.97
CA VAL A 174 -20.83 0.90 4.08
C VAL A 174 -19.43 0.42 3.76
N ILE A 175 -19.17 -0.88 3.92
CA ILE A 175 -17.86 -1.48 3.70
C ILE A 175 -17.95 -2.49 2.55
N ASP A 176 -17.04 -2.37 1.58
CA ASP A 176 -16.83 -3.31 0.48
C ASP A 176 -15.42 -3.92 0.54
N PRO A 177 -15.22 -5.08 1.16
CA PRO A 177 -13.95 -5.80 1.11
C PRO A 177 -13.63 -6.41 -0.28
N GLY A 178 -14.55 -6.33 -1.25
CA GLY A 178 -14.36 -6.88 -2.59
C GLY A 178 -14.10 -8.39 -2.63
N CYS A 179 -14.72 -9.17 -1.74
CA CYS A 179 -14.45 -10.60 -1.52
C CYS A 179 -12.99 -10.89 -1.09
N GLY A 180 -12.22 -9.85 -0.72
CA GLY A 180 -10.80 -9.90 -0.35
C GLY A 180 -10.54 -10.16 1.14
N ALA A 181 -9.29 -9.99 1.54
CA ALA A 181 -8.78 -10.36 2.86
C ALA A 181 -9.39 -9.53 4.02
N ALA A 182 -9.94 -8.34 3.75
CA ALA A 182 -10.62 -7.52 4.76
C ALA A 182 -12.05 -7.97 5.09
N TYR A 183 -12.54 -9.12 4.57
CA TYR A 183 -13.91 -9.59 4.72
C TYR A 183 -14.44 -9.54 6.17
N ARG A 184 -13.56 -9.61 7.16
CA ARG A 184 -13.86 -9.56 8.58
C ARG A 184 -13.35 -8.27 9.25
N THR A 185 -12.11 -7.88 8.98
CA THR A 185 -11.32 -6.99 9.84
C THR A 185 -11.87 -5.57 9.94
N THR A 186 -12.07 -4.87 8.83
CA THR A 186 -12.54 -3.46 8.85
C THR A 186 -13.93 -3.34 9.45
N ALA A 187 -14.84 -4.28 9.18
CA ALA A 187 -16.17 -4.27 9.78
C ALA A 187 -16.11 -4.40 11.31
N GLU A 188 -15.33 -5.34 11.84
CA GLU A 188 -15.16 -5.52 13.29
C GLU A 188 -14.46 -4.31 13.94
N ILE A 189 -13.42 -3.74 13.31
CA ILE A 189 -12.74 -2.53 13.79
C ILE A 189 -13.76 -1.38 13.95
N LEU A 190 -14.47 -1.05 12.88
CA LEU A 190 -15.39 0.08 12.90
C LEU A 190 -16.61 -0.15 13.82
N GLN A 191 -17.09 -1.39 13.92
CA GLN A 191 -18.14 -1.77 14.86
C GLN A 191 -17.68 -1.59 16.31
N LEU A 192 -16.47 -2.01 16.65
CA LEU A 192 -15.90 -1.83 18.00
C LEU A 192 -15.66 -0.35 18.31
N LEU A 193 -15.41 0.49 17.32
CA LEU A 193 -15.34 1.94 17.46
C LEU A 193 -16.71 2.62 17.60
N GLY A 194 -17.83 1.86 17.50
CA GLY A 194 -19.19 2.34 17.71
C GLY A 194 -19.95 2.73 16.44
N CYS A 195 -19.41 2.48 15.25
CA CYS A 195 -20.10 2.75 13.99
C CYS A 195 -21.27 1.79 13.75
N ARG A 196 -22.30 2.25 13.05
CA ARG A 196 -23.31 1.41 12.42
C ARG A 196 -22.78 0.95 11.06
N ILE A 197 -22.73 -0.39 10.84
CA ILE A 197 -22.09 -0.97 9.68
C ILE A 197 -23.11 -1.64 8.76
N PHE A 198 -22.95 -1.41 7.45
CA PHE A 198 -23.47 -2.22 6.37
C PHE A 198 -22.30 -2.80 5.59
N THR A 199 -22.42 -4.02 5.10
CA THR A 199 -21.38 -4.65 4.29
C THR A 199 -21.95 -5.16 2.98
N ILE A 200 -21.18 -5.04 1.91
CA ILE A 200 -21.39 -5.74 0.65
C ILE A 200 -20.14 -6.55 0.34
N ASN A 201 -20.26 -7.65 -0.38
CA ASN A 201 -19.13 -8.50 -0.81
C ASN A 201 -18.20 -8.93 0.36
N ALA A 202 -18.75 -9.05 1.59
CA ALA A 202 -17.99 -9.35 2.80
C ALA A 202 -17.91 -10.86 3.07
N TYR A 203 -17.50 -11.63 2.07
CA TYR A 203 -17.20 -13.06 2.16
C TYR A 203 -15.93 -13.35 1.34
N PRO A 204 -15.09 -14.31 1.79
CA PRO A 204 -13.84 -14.60 1.09
C PRO A 204 -14.13 -15.42 -0.19
N ASP A 205 -13.84 -14.86 -1.36
CA ASP A 205 -13.96 -15.55 -2.64
C ASP A 205 -12.87 -15.10 -3.60
N GLY A 206 -11.89 -15.95 -3.85
CA GLY A 206 -10.74 -15.68 -4.70
C GLY A 206 -11.04 -15.64 -6.20
N ASN A 207 -12.28 -15.85 -6.62
CA ASN A 207 -12.73 -15.57 -7.99
C ASN A 207 -13.09 -14.10 -8.19
N PHE A 208 -13.23 -13.32 -7.09
CA PHE A 208 -13.61 -11.89 -7.11
C PHE A 208 -14.84 -11.60 -7.95
N PRO A 209 -15.99 -12.29 -7.71
CA PRO A 209 -17.16 -12.21 -8.60
C PRO A 209 -17.88 -10.87 -8.57
N ALA A 210 -17.65 -10.07 -7.54
CA ALA A 210 -18.33 -8.79 -7.34
C ALA A 210 -17.66 -7.64 -8.09
N ARG A 211 -16.33 -7.60 -8.10
CA ARG A 211 -15.48 -6.64 -8.80
C ARG A 211 -14.03 -7.13 -8.82
N ASP A 212 -13.21 -6.55 -9.66
CA ASP A 212 -11.76 -6.78 -9.61
C ASP A 212 -11.18 -6.42 -8.23
N PRO A 213 -10.06 -7.05 -7.83
CA PRO A 213 -9.36 -6.70 -6.58
C PRO A 213 -8.93 -5.24 -6.49
N GLU A 214 -8.62 -4.58 -7.61
CA GLU A 214 -8.39 -3.12 -7.66
C GLU A 214 -9.73 -2.39 -7.49
N PRO A 215 -9.91 -1.53 -6.47
CA PRO A 215 -11.15 -0.79 -6.26
C PRO A 215 -11.25 0.41 -7.22
N SER A 216 -11.54 0.14 -8.50
CA SER A 216 -11.75 1.17 -9.53
C SER A 216 -13.11 1.83 -9.39
N VAL A 217 -13.23 3.07 -9.89
CA VAL A 217 -14.50 3.83 -9.86
C VAL A 217 -15.67 3.04 -10.46
N GLU A 218 -15.42 2.35 -11.58
CA GLU A 218 -16.43 1.54 -12.28
C GLU A 218 -16.88 0.35 -11.44
N GLY A 219 -15.96 -0.30 -10.73
CA GLY A 219 -16.25 -1.44 -9.86
C GLY A 219 -17.00 -1.09 -8.58
N LEU A 220 -17.00 0.20 -8.21
CA LEU A 220 -17.58 0.68 -6.96
C LEU A 220 -19.04 1.18 -7.07
N ALA A 221 -19.70 1.01 -8.23
CA ALA A 221 -21.10 1.43 -8.41
C ALA A 221 -22.05 0.82 -7.33
N PRO A 222 -21.98 -0.49 -6.97
CA PRO A 222 -22.82 -1.04 -5.91
C PRO A 222 -22.56 -0.41 -4.52
N LEU A 223 -21.31 -0.08 -4.20
CA LEU A 223 -20.96 0.63 -2.98
C LEU A 223 -21.57 2.03 -2.96
N THR A 224 -21.46 2.76 -4.07
CA THR A 224 -22.05 4.09 -4.27
C THR A 224 -23.57 4.07 -4.04
N GLU A 225 -24.28 3.14 -4.65
CA GLU A 225 -25.73 2.98 -4.50
C GLU A 225 -26.11 2.69 -3.02
N MET A 226 -25.34 1.83 -2.36
CA MET A 226 -25.60 1.45 -0.98
C MET A 226 -25.35 2.62 -0.02
N VAL A 227 -24.30 3.45 -0.23
CA VAL A 227 -24.04 4.65 0.55
C VAL A 227 -25.21 5.61 0.47
N VAL A 228 -25.67 5.93 -0.74
CA VAL A 228 -26.77 6.87 -0.95
C VAL A 228 -28.09 6.32 -0.38
N SER A 229 -28.42 5.05 -0.64
CA SER A 229 -29.70 4.46 -0.21
C SER A 229 -29.80 4.27 1.32
N THR A 230 -28.69 4.05 2.01
CA THR A 230 -28.67 3.89 3.47
C THR A 230 -28.48 5.22 4.22
N GLY A 231 -28.15 6.30 3.50
CA GLY A 231 -27.75 7.58 4.11
C GLY A 231 -26.45 7.45 4.92
N ALA A 232 -25.55 6.57 4.51
CA ALA A 232 -24.28 6.40 5.18
C ALA A 232 -23.40 7.66 5.05
N MET A 233 -22.58 7.91 6.06
CA MET A 233 -21.68 9.05 6.07
C MET A 233 -20.53 8.88 5.07
N PHE A 234 -20.15 7.64 4.79
CA PHE A 234 -19.23 7.27 3.72
C PHE A 234 -19.29 5.77 3.42
N GLY A 235 -18.74 5.41 2.26
CA GLY A 235 -18.39 4.04 1.90
C GLY A 235 -16.88 3.86 1.90
N VAL A 236 -16.40 2.68 2.25
CA VAL A 236 -14.99 2.30 2.14
C VAL A 236 -14.84 0.99 1.39
N ALA A 237 -13.91 0.94 0.43
CA ALA A 237 -13.55 -0.27 -0.29
C ALA A 237 -12.06 -0.57 -0.14
N HIS A 238 -11.73 -1.87 -0.14
CA HIS A 238 -10.35 -2.37 -0.05
C HIS A 238 -9.91 -3.08 -1.32
N ASP A 239 -8.60 -3.14 -1.54
CA ASP A 239 -8.01 -4.04 -2.51
C ASP A 239 -7.90 -5.48 -1.96
N GLY A 240 -7.37 -6.41 -2.77
CA GLY A 240 -7.44 -7.84 -2.46
C GLY A 240 -6.78 -8.26 -1.14
N ASP A 241 -5.68 -7.62 -0.73
CA ASP A 241 -4.97 -7.87 0.54
C ASP A 241 -5.13 -6.75 1.56
N ALA A 242 -5.98 -5.77 1.24
CA ALA A 242 -6.46 -4.70 2.14
C ALA A 242 -5.34 -3.84 2.75
N ASP A 243 -4.25 -3.64 2.03
CA ASP A 243 -3.26 -2.65 2.40
C ASP A 243 -3.68 -1.22 1.96
N ARG A 244 -4.79 -1.10 1.18
CA ARG A 244 -5.40 0.15 0.75
C ARG A 244 -6.84 0.29 1.21
N ALA A 245 -7.28 1.55 1.30
CA ALA A 245 -8.68 1.93 1.45
C ALA A 245 -8.98 3.08 0.49
N VAL A 246 -10.10 3.03 -0.21
CA VAL A 246 -10.63 4.14 -1.01
C VAL A 246 -12.04 4.46 -0.55
N PHE A 247 -12.48 5.70 -0.72
CA PHE A 247 -13.71 6.19 -0.11
C PHE A 247 -14.74 6.67 -1.13
N ILE A 248 -16.02 6.45 -0.79
CA ILE A 248 -17.18 7.09 -1.42
C ILE A 248 -17.78 8.06 -0.38
N ASP A 249 -18.02 9.31 -0.74
CA ASP A 249 -18.60 10.30 0.16
C ASP A 249 -20.12 10.10 0.35
N ASP A 250 -20.72 10.84 1.27
CA ASP A 250 -22.15 10.81 1.62
C ASP A 250 -23.09 11.16 0.45
N LYS A 251 -22.57 11.74 -0.64
CA LYS A 251 -23.30 12.02 -1.89
C LYS A 251 -23.09 10.95 -2.96
N GLY A 252 -22.36 9.88 -2.66
CA GLY A 252 -22.05 8.80 -3.61
C GLY A 252 -20.93 9.14 -4.60
N ARG A 253 -20.07 10.11 -4.31
CA ARG A 253 -18.94 10.46 -5.17
C ARG A 253 -17.67 9.76 -4.69
N PHE A 254 -16.89 9.26 -5.63
CA PHE A 254 -15.54 8.74 -5.35
C PHE A 254 -14.64 9.88 -4.84
N VAL A 255 -13.95 9.63 -3.74
CA VAL A 255 -12.95 10.54 -3.19
C VAL A 255 -11.60 10.17 -3.77
N GLU A 256 -11.01 11.07 -4.56
CA GLU A 256 -9.69 10.84 -5.16
C GLU A 256 -8.64 10.69 -4.06
N GLU A 257 -7.74 9.72 -4.20
CA GLU A 257 -6.88 9.22 -3.12
C GLU A 257 -5.90 10.27 -2.56
N ASN A 258 -5.47 11.24 -3.39
CA ASN A 258 -4.66 12.35 -2.86
C ASN A 258 -5.49 13.29 -1.97
N LYS A 259 -6.81 13.40 -2.21
CA LYS A 259 -7.70 14.20 -1.36
C LYS A 259 -7.93 13.53 -0.02
N GLU A 260 -8.13 12.20 0.01
CA GLU A 260 -8.25 11.47 1.27
C GLU A 260 -6.96 11.58 2.09
N LEU A 261 -5.80 11.36 1.44
CA LEU A 261 -4.49 11.51 2.07
C LEU A 261 -4.30 12.91 2.65
N ALA A 262 -4.66 13.97 1.89
CA ALA A 262 -4.53 15.35 2.33
C ALA A 262 -5.45 15.68 3.52
N LEU A 263 -6.70 15.18 3.52
CA LEU A 263 -7.65 15.39 4.62
C LEU A 263 -7.18 14.71 5.92
N ILE A 264 -6.73 13.46 5.85
CA ILE A 264 -6.25 12.72 7.02
C ILE A 264 -4.93 13.33 7.51
N ALA A 265 -4.02 13.70 6.60
CA ALA A 265 -2.76 14.34 6.94
C ALA A 265 -2.96 15.71 7.63
N GLU A 266 -3.89 16.52 7.12
CA GLU A 266 -4.28 17.81 7.75
C GLU A 266 -4.74 17.58 9.19
N TYR A 267 -5.63 16.60 9.39
CA TYR A 267 -6.11 16.27 10.72
C TYR A 267 -4.97 15.84 11.66
N VAL A 268 -4.11 14.92 11.21
CA VAL A 268 -2.97 14.44 12.01
C VAL A 268 -2.03 15.60 12.36
N CYS A 269 -1.68 16.43 11.39
CA CYS A 269 -0.80 17.59 11.57
C CYS A 269 -1.41 18.67 12.48
N SER A 270 -2.74 18.77 12.49
CA SER A 270 -3.44 19.68 13.44
C SER A 270 -3.30 19.23 14.90
N GLN A 271 -3.07 17.93 15.14
CA GLN A 271 -2.89 17.37 16.49
C GLN A 271 -1.41 17.29 16.91
N LYS A 272 -0.50 17.07 15.96
CA LYS A 272 0.91 16.80 16.26
C LYS A 272 1.80 17.33 15.12
N LYS A 273 2.69 18.27 15.46
CA LYS A 273 3.65 18.80 14.48
C LYS A 273 4.75 17.78 14.17
N GLY A 274 5.14 17.67 12.89
CA GLY A 274 6.23 16.78 12.47
C GLY A 274 6.37 16.68 10.96
N ILE A 275 7.08 15.64 10.54
CA ILE A 275 7.36 15.32 9.14
C ILE A 275 6.33 14.30 8.65
N LEU A 276 5.80 14.55 7.47
CA LEU A 276 5.01 13.61 6.69
C LEU A 276 5.88 13.05 5.56
N VAL A 277 5.85 11.73 5.36
CA VAL A 277 6.66 11.05 4.36
C VAL A 277 5.78 10.49 3.25
N THR A 278 6.07 10.82 1.99
CA THR A 278 5.27 10.40 0.84
C THR A 278 6.13 10.33 -0.44
N PRO A 279 5.72 9.57 -1.49
CA PRO A 279 6.45 9.55 -2.75
C PRO A 279 6.40 10.89 -3.51
N VAL A 280 7.40 11.13 -4.36
CA VAL A 280 7.45 12.29 -5.27
C VAL A 280 6.27 12.39 -6.23
N SER A 281 5.50 11.32 -6.40
CA SER A 281 4.28 11.29 -7.24
C SER A 281 3.03 11.80 -6.54
N THR A 282 3.11 12.11 -5.24
CA THR A 282 1.96 12.59 -4.46
C THR A 282 1.65 14.06 -4.78
N SER A 283 0.36 14.39 -4.77
CA SER A 283 -0.15 15.74 -4.99
C SER A 283 0.44 16.77 -4.02
N ARG A 284 0.77 17.96 -4.52
CA ARG A 284 1.17 19.10 -3.69
C ARG A 284 0.04 19.63 -2.79
N LEU A 285 -1.19 19.19 -3.02
CA LEU A 285 -2.31 19.49 -2.12
C LEU A 285 -1.97 19.17 -0.66
N ILE A 286 -1.21 18.09 -0.43
CA ILE A 286 -0.80 17.69 0.92
C ILE A 286 0.07 18.76 1.60
N GLU A 287 1.04 19.35 0.89
CA GLU A 287 1.87 20.44 1.42
C GLU A 287 1.01 21.64 1.81
N THR A 288 0.06 22.00 0.93
CA THR A 288 -0.87 23.11 1.15
C THR A 288 -1.70 22.91 2.41
N MET A 289 -2.19 21.68 2.63
CA MET A 289 -3.07 21.35 3.76
C MET A 289 -2.32 21.30 5.09
N ILE A 290 -1.06 20.85 5.12
CA ILE A 290 -0.30 20.69 6.37
C ILE A 290 0.54 21.91 6.75
N ALA A 291 0.86 22.81 5.80
CA ALA A 291 1.68 23.99 6.03
C ALA A 291 1.19 24.90 7.18
N PRO A 292 -0.13 25.16 7.37
CA PRO A 292 -0.63 25.98 8.47
C PRO A 292 -0.26 25.45 9.87
N TYR A 293 0.00 24.14 9.99
CA TYR A 293 0.36 23.49 11.25
C TYR A 293 1.89 23.40 11.46
N GLY A 294 2.67 23.92 10.53
CA GLY A 294 4.15 23.89 10.57
C GLY A 294 4.71 22.46 10.40
N CYS A 295 3.98 21.59 9.74
CA CYS A 295 4.45 20.30 9.27
C CYS A 295 5.14 20.44 7.91
N ASN A 296 6.04 19.50 7.59
CA ASN A 296 6.78 19.45 6.33
C ASN A 296 6.62 18.10 5.68
N VAL A 297 6.80 18.04 4.36
CA VAL A 297 6.85 16.80 3.58
C VAL A 297 8.30 16.40 3.32
N ASP A 298 8.61 15.12 3.50
CA ASP A 298 9.85 14.47 3.06
C ASP A 298 9.49 13.50 1.93
N TYR A 299 10.08 13.69 0.75
CA TYR A 299 9.74 12.94 -0.46
C TYR A 299 10.67 11.75 -0.67
N THR A 300 10.07 10.60 -1.05
CA THR A 300 10.77 9.36 -1.37
C THR A 300 10.58 8.95 -2.83
N ALA A 301 11.31 7.92 -3.26
CA ALA A 301 10.93 7.15 -4.44
C ALA A 301 9.53 6.53 -4.27
N VAL A 302 8.89 6.18 -5.41
CA VAL A 302 7.55 5.58 -5.43
C VAL A 302 7.61 4.13 -4.96
N GLY A 303 6.83 3.82 -3.91
CA GLY A 303 6.69 2.51 -3.29
C GLY A 303 6.64 2.60 -1.77
N SER A 304 5.67 1.91 -1.17
CA SER A 304 5.43 1.92 0.28
C SER A 304 6.64 1.57 1.12
N ILE A 305 7.50 0.68 0.61
CA ILE A 305 8.73 0.27 1.28
C ILE A 305 9.70 1.43 1.47
N TYR A 306 9.83 2.34 0.49
CA TYR A 306 10.69 3.52 0.60
C TYR A 306 10.12 4.53 1.59
N VAL A 307 8.79 4.70 1.60
CA VAL A 307 8.10 5.54 2.58
C VAL A 307 8.35 5.02 4.00
N ALA A 308 8.07 3.74 4.24
CA ALA A 308 8.25 3.11 5.55
C ALA A 308 9.69 3.20 6.06
N ARG A 309 10.68 2.93 5.21
CA ARG A 309 12.11 3.03 5.55
C ARG A 309 12.52 4.46 5.88
N ARG A 310 12.09 5.42 5.07
CA ARG A 310 12.42 6.83 5.32
C ARG A 310 11.81 7.32 6.62
N MET A 311 10.56 6.94 6.93
CA MET A 311 9.94 7.24 8.22
C MET A 311 10.78 6.73 9.39
N ARG A 312 11.23 5.47 9.32
CA ARG A 312 12.05 4.85 10.36
C ARG A 312 13.44 5.49 10.47
N ALA A 313 14.07 5.82 9.36
CA ALA A 313 15.36 6.50 9.35
C ALA A 313 15.26 7.87 10.04
N LEU A 314 14.24 8.67 9.70
CA LEU A 314 13.99 9.97 10.32
C LEU A 314 13.74 9.83 11.85
N LEU A 315 12.97 8.82 12.28
CA LEU A 315 12.75 8.56 13.69
C LEU A 315 14.06 8.16 14.41
N ALA A 316 14.92 7.36 13.78
CA ALA A 316 16.24 7.00 14.30
C ALA A 316 17.19 8.21 14.39
N GLU A 317 17.03 9.20 13.52
CA GLU A 317 17.70 10.49 13.55
C GLU A 317 17.13 11.45 14.63
N GLY A 318 16.11 11.01 15.39
CA GLY A 318 15.44 11.81 16.42
C GLY A 318 14.42 12.81 15.89
N MET A 319 14.04 12.72 14.60
CA MET A 319 13.03 13.57 14.00
C MET A 319 11.62 13.10 14.34
N GLN A 320 10.68 14.03 14.43
CA GLN A 320 9.27 13.72 14.67
C GLN A 320 8.58 13.37 13.34
N VAL A 321 8.30 12.09 13.11
CA VAL A 321 7.48 11.64 11.98
C VAL A 321 6.06 11.41 12.47
N VAL A 322 5.05 11.95 11.78
CA VAL A 322 3.67 11.91 12.26
C VAL A 322 2.74 11.10 11.37
N PHE A 323 3.04 11.01 10.08
CA PHE A 323 2.18 10.33 9.11
C PHE A 323 2.97 10.01 7.83
N GLY A 324 2.45 9.09 7.03
CA GLY A 324 2.97 8.79 5.70
C GLY A 324 1.96 8.07 4.84
N GLY A 325 2.32 7.81 3.59
CA GLY A 325 1.47 7.06 2.67
C GLY A 325 1.67 7.47 1.23
N GLU A 326 0.87 6.86 0.37
CA GLU A 326 0.87 7.08 -1.08
C GLU A 326 -0.52 7.55 -1.52
N GLY A 327 -0.59 8.41 -2.55
CA GLY A 327 -1.84 8.86 -3.16
C GLY A 327 -2.52 7.75 -4.00
N ASN A 328 -2.65 6.56 -3.43
CA ASN A 328 -3.30 5.37 -4.00
C ASN A 328 -4.14 4.62 -2.95
N GLY A 329 -4.56 5.29 -1.87
CA GLY A 329 -5.30 4.70 -0.77
C GLY A 329 -4.45 3.96 0.27
N GLY A 330 -3.14 3.98 0.14
CA GLY A 330 -2.20 3.29 1.03
C GLY A 330 -1.60 4.22 2.08
N LEU A 331 -2.20 4.34 3.26
CA LEU A 331 -1.75 5.22 4.33
C LEU A 331 -0.95 4.47 5.40
N ILE A 332 0.03 5.15 5.99
CA ILE A 332 0.92 4.61 7.03
C ILE A 332 0.81 5.48 8.28
N TYR A 333 0.41 4.88 9.38
CA TYR A 333 0.30 5.54 10.67
C TYR A 333 1.38 5.00 11.63
N PRO A 334 2.50 5.73 11.85
CA PRO A 334 3.70 5.21 12.52
C PRO A 334 3.49 4.87 13.99
N ASP A 335 2.51 5.49 14.66
CA ASP A 335 2.15 5.14 16.05
C ASP A 335 1.48 3.76 16.14
N HIS A 336 1.14 3.12 15.00
CA HIS A 336 0.60 1.77 14.90
C HIS A 336 1.63 0.80 14.30
N GLN A 337 2.02 1.03 13.03
CA GLN A 337 3.01 0.23 12.32
C GLN A 337 3.54 0.97 11.07
N PHE A 338 4.63 0.45 10.47
CA PHE A 338 5.28 1.06 9.31
C PHE A 338 4.91 0.34 8.01
N CYS A 339 3.62 0.16 7.76
CA CYS A 339 3.10 -0.35 6.49
C CYS A 339 1.77 0.32 6.16
N ARG A 340 1.36 0.22 4.90
CA ARG A 340 0.03 0.64 4.47
C ARG A 340 -1.01 -0.24 5.16
N ASP A 341 -2.08 0.40 5.64
CA ASP A 341 -3.10 -0.28 6.44
C ASP A 341 -4.49 0.26 6.14
N GLY A 342 -5.27 -0.47 5.33
CA GLY A 342 -6.62 -0.06 4.95
C GLY A 342 -7.60 -0.04 6.13
N GLY A 343 -7.48 -0.96 7.08
CA GLY A 343 -8.33 -1.00 8.28
C GLY A 343 -8.06 0.21 9.20
N MET A 344 -6.78 0.54 9.41
CA MET A 344 -6.37 1.74 10.14
C MET A 344 -6.82 3.01 9.40
N THR A 345 -6.68 3.06 8.07
CA THR A 345 -7.12 4.21 7.26
C THR A 345 -8.63 4.46 7.39
N ALA A 346 -9.44 3.40 7.37
CA ALA A 346 -10.89 3.50 7.58
C ALA A 346 -11.22 4.04 8.98
N ALA A 347 -10.50 3.59 10.02
CA ALA A 347 -10.66 4.08 11.39
C ALA A 347 -10.22 5.55 11.54
N MET A 348 -9.15 5.96 10.84
CA MET A 348 -8.70 7.36 10.79
C MET A 348 -9.74 8.28 10.13
N MET A 349 -10.44 7.80 9.08
CA MET A 349 -11.54 8.54 8.47
C MET A 349 -12.71 8.74 9.46
N VAL A 350 -13.06 7.72 10.24
CA VAL A 350 -14.07 7.86 11.32
C VAL A 350 -13.62 8.90 12.34
N LEU A 351 -12.38 8.86 12.79
CA LEU A 351 -11.83 9.85 13.73
C LEU A 351 -11.89 11.28 13.17
N LEU A 352 -11.51 11.47 11.91
CA LEU A 352 -11.57 12.74 11.21
C LEU A 352 -12.99 13.31 11.19
N LEU A 353 -13.98 12.50 10.75
CA LEU A 353 -15.38 12.93 10.66
C LEU A 353 -15.98 13.24 12.02
N ALA A 354 -15.71 12.43 13.04
CA ALA A 354 -16.13 12.67 14.41
C ALA A 354 -15.57 13.98 14.99
N ALA A 355 -14.29 14.27 14.72
CA ALA A 355 -13.62 15.47 15.18
C ALA A 355 -14.11 16.73 14.46
N LYS A 356 -14.26 16.68 13.13
CA LYS A 356 -14.67 17.82 12.30
C LYS A 356 -16.18 18.09 12.38
N LYS A 357 -16.99 17.08 12.72
CA LYS A 357 -18.48 17.15 12.74
C LYS A 357 -19.08 17.64 11.42
N GLN A 358 -18.49 17.21 10.32
CA GLN A 358 -18.87 17.55 8.95
C GLN A 358 -19.00 16.26 8.13
N THR A 359 -19.74 16.32 7.03
CA THR A 359 -19.82 15.21 6.08
C THR A 359 -18.54 15.12 5.25
N LEU A 360 -18.22 13.93 4.75
CA LEU A 360 -17.04 13.74 3.92
C LEU A 360 -17.12 14.60 2.65
N SER A 361 -18.30 14.70 2.04
CA SER A 361 -18.51 15.55 0.86
C SER A 361 -18.21 17.03 1.14
N SER A 362 -18.59 17.54 2.32
CA SER A 362 -18.30 18.93 2.70
C SER A 362 -16.80 19.18 2.88
N LEU A 363 -16.07 18.22 3.47
CA LEU A 363 -14.62 18.31 3.64
C LEU A 363 -13.90 18.27 2.29
N VAL A 364 -14.33 17.39 1.39
CA VAL A 364 -13.76 17.29 0.03
C VAL A 364 -14.05 18.55 -0.79
N ASP A 365 -15.26 19.07 -0.72
CA ASP A 365 -15.68 20.29 -1.44
C ASP A 365 -14.96 21.56 -0.92
N ALA A 366 -14.46 21.55 0.30
CA ALA A 366 -13.70 22.64 0.90
C ALA A 366 -12.19 22.63 0.60
N LEU A 367 -11.68 21.55 -0.02
CA LEU A 367 -10.25 21.48 -0.38
C LEU A 367 -9.89 22.53 -1.44
N PRO A 368 -8.66 23.05 -1.40
CA PRO A 368 -8.14 23.87 -2.48
C PRO A 368 -8.24 23.16 -3.82
N PRO A 369 -8.49 23.89 -4.91
CA PRO A 369 -8.52 23.30 -6.25
C PRO A 369 -7.17 22.67 -6.60
N SER A 370 -7.22 21.49 -7.20
CA SER A 370 -6.04 20.77 -7.71
C SER A 370 -6.50 19.95 -8.92
N VAL A 371 -5.83 20.17 -10.04
CA VAL A 371 -6.03 19.44 -11.29
C VAL A 371 -4.77 18.66 -11.60
N MET A 372 -4.87 17.34 -11.66
CA MET A 372 -3.75 16.45 -11.99
C MET A 372 -3.99 15.76 -13.33
N LEU A 373 -3.11 16.02 -14.29
CA LEU A 373 -3.08 15.35 -15.59
C LEU A 373 -2.11 14.16 -15.51
N LYS A 374 -2.53 13.00 -16.03
CA LYS A 374 -1.76 11.75 -15.95
C LYS A 374 -1.65 11.10 -17.33
N HIS A 375 -0.43 10.79 -17.75
CA HIS A 375 -0.17 10.12 -19.03
C HIS A 375 0.76 8.92 -18.86
N LYS A 376 0.63 7.97 -19.81
CA LYS A 376 1.50 6.80 -19.93
C LYS A 376 1.98 6.72 -21.39
N PHE A 377 3.30 6.64 -21.59
CA PHE A 377 3.91 6.52 -22.91
C PHE A 377 4.69 5.21 -22.99
N HIS A 378 4.29 4.31 -23.88
CA HIS A 378 5.02 3.06 -24.13
C HIS A 378 6.26 3.37 -24.96
N THR A 379 7.43 3.27 -24.33
CA THR A 379 8.72 3.56 -24.98
C THR A 379 9.87 2.88 -24.24
N GLY A 380 10.87 2.47 -24.99
CA GLY A 380 12.15 1.99 -24.43
C GLY A 380 13.20 3.09 -24.24
N LYS A 381 12.84 4.37 -24.52
CA LYS A 381 13.79 5.51 -24.52
C LYS A 381 13.71 6.37 -23.25
N ALA A 382 13.48 5.72 -22.12
CA ALA A 382 13.31 6.43 -20.84
C ALA A 382 14.54 7.28 -20.46
N THR A 383 15.74 6.78 -20.72
CA THR A 383 17.00 7.48 -20.42
C THR A 383 17.14 8.76 -21.24
N GLU A 384 16.81 8.68 -22.54
CA GLU A 384 16.86 9.83 -23.45
C GLU A 384 15.82 10.87 -23.08
N ILE A 385 14.60 10.44 -22.70
CA ILE A 385 13.54 11.32 -22.22
C ILE A 385 14.01 12.07 -20.99
N LEU A 386 14.54 11.39 -19.97
CA LEU A 386 15.02 12.04 -18.76
C LEU A 386 16.16 13.02 -19.04
N ALA A 387 17.09 12.68 -19.94
CA ALA A 387 18.17 13.56 -20.34
C ALA A 387 17.66 14.84 -21.05
N ALA A 388 16.67 14.71 -21.93
CA ALA A 388 16.06 15.85 -22.62
C ALA A 388 15.31 16.76 -21.65
N VAL A 389 14.53 16.18 -20.74
CA VAL A 389 13.79 16.90 -19.69
C VAL A 389 14.74 17.66 -18.77
N ARG A 390 15.80 16.99 -18.25
CA ARG A 390 16.80 17.64 -17.39
C ARG A 390 17.44 18.84 -18.05
N LYS A 391 17.78 18.71 -19.33
CA LYS A 391 18.40 19.81 -20.09
C LYS A 391 17.43 20.98 -20.33
N LYS A 392 16.15 20.67 -20.64
CA LYS A 392 15.16 21.73 -20.94
C LYS A 392 14.76 22.52 -19.68
N PHE A 393 14.75 21.87 -18.54
CA PHE A 393 14.27 22.45 -17.27
C PHE A 393 15.39 22.65 -16.23
N GLU A 394 16.65 22.81 -16.69
CA GLU A 394 17.83 22.97 -15.81
C GLU A 394 17.78 24.21 -14.91
N ASP A 395 17.00 25.23 -15.28
CA ASP A 395 16.78 26.44 -14.48
C ASP A 395 15.64 26.31 -13.47
N ASP A 396 14.83 25.24 -13.54
CA ASP A 396 13.76 24.95 -12.59
C ASP A 396 14.30 24.17 -11.36
N THR A 397 13.52 24.12 -10.29
CA THR A 397 13.86 23.27 -9.13
C THR A 397 13.58 21.80 -9.47
N LEU A 398 14.62 20.98 -9.48
CA LEU A 398 14.51 19.55 -9.80
C LEU A 398 14.69 18.67 -8.56
N ASN A 399 13.83 17.65 -8.44
CA ASN A 399 14.00 16.54 -7.50
C ASN A 399 14.12 15.24 -8.31
N GLU A 400 15.26 14.57 -8.16
CA GLU A 400 15.62 13.39 -8.96
C GLU A 400 15.60 12.08 -8.15
N VAL A 401 14.86 12.03 -7.06
CA VAL A 401 14.81 10.83 -6.20
C VAL A 401 14.16 9.61 -6.90
N ASP A 402 13.21 9.85 -7.84
CA ASP A 402 12.63 8.80 -8.70
C ASP A 402 12.11 9.44 -10.01
N GLY A 403 12.91 9.39 -11.07
CA GLY A 403 12.69 10.14 -12.29
C GLY A 403 13.11 11.60 -12.14
N ILE A 404 12.37 12.54 -12.72
CA ILE A 404 12.59 13.99 -12.58
C ILE A 404 11.27 14.65 -12.22
N ARG A 405 11.20 15.17 -11.00
CA ARG A 405 10.15 16.10 -10.58
C ARG A 405 10.65 17.52 -10.78
N ILE A 406 9.84 18.32 -11.46
CA ILE A 406 10.09 19.73 -11.75
C ILE A 406 9.10 20.53 -10.92
N ASP A 407 9.60 21.32 -9.97
CA ASP A 407 8.77 22.15 -9.10
C ASP A 407 8.83 23.62 -9.52
N ARG A 408 7.66 24.19 -9.89
CA ARG A 408 7.43 25.61 -10.15
C ARG A 408 6.49 26.19 -9.09
N LYS A 409 6.39 27.50 -9.02
CA LYS A 409 5.54 28.19 -8.04
C LYS A 409 4.10 27.68 -8.05
N ASP A 410 3.47 27.62 -9.24
CA ASP A 410 2.04 27.38 -9.39
C ASP A 410 1.72 25.99 -10.01
N ALA A 411 2.75 25.19 -10.31
CA ALA A 411 2.61 23.86 -10.88
C ALA A 411 3.81 22.97 -10.52
N TRP A 412 3.63 21.65 -10.62
CA TRP A 412 4.74 20.70 -10.65
C TRP A 412 4.47 19.61 -11.68
N ALA A 413 5.54 18.96 -12.13
CA ALA A 413 5.44 17.81 -13.00
C ALA A 413 6.43 16.72 -12.58
N LEU A 414 6.08 15.46 -12.84
CA LEU A 414 6.96 14.31 -12.62
C LEU A 414 7.02 13.46 -13.88
N ILE A 415 8.21 13.21 -14.38
CA ILE A 415 8.48 12.27 -15.47
C ILE A 415 9.30 11.12 -14.89
N ARG A 416 8.74 9.90 -14.89
CA ARG A 416 9.44 8.74 -14.35
C ARG A 416 9.26 7.48 -15.20
N PRO A 417 10.32 6.64 -15.33
CA PRO A 417 10.19 5.30 -15.90
C PRO A 417 9.32 4.41 -15.01
N SER A 418 8.59 3.47 -15.61
CA SER A 418 8.02 2.36 -14.85
C SER A 418 9.14 1.39 -14.43
N GLY A 419 9.08 0.90 -13.19
CA GLY A 419 10.02 -0.14 -12.72
C GLY A 419 9.72 -1.54 -13.27
N THR A 420 8.51 -1.74 -13.85
CA THR A 420 8.03 -3.08 -14.24
C THR A 420 7.65 -3.21 -15.70
N GLU A 421 7.47 -2.11 -16.42
CA GLU A 421 7.00 -2.08 -17.80
C GLU A 421 7.84 -1.10 -18.64
N PRO A 422 8.02 -1.32 -19.95
CA PRO A 422 8.73 -0.39 -20.82
C PRO A 422 7.86 0.84 -21.14
N LEU A 423 7.58 1.65 -20.13
CA LEU A 423 6.81 2.89 -20.26
C LEU A 423 7.35 3.99 -19.35
N VAL A 424 7.05 5.23 -19.73
CA VAL A 424 7.29 6.44 -18.94
C VAL A 424 5.95 7.03 -18.54
N ARG A 425 5.84 7.44 -17.28
CA ARG A 425 4.67 8.13 -16.73
C ARG A 425 4.96 9.61 -16.61
N LEU A 426 3.98 10.43 -16.97
CA LEU A 426 3.97 11.87 -16.77
C LEU A 426 2.80 12.23 -15.87
N TYR A 427 3.09 12.99 -14.83
CA TYR A 427 2.11 13.65 -13.97
C TYR A 427 2.35 15.15 -14.05
N VAL A 428 1.29 15.94 -14.17
CA VAL A 428 1.35 17.40 -14.12
C VAL A 428 0.22 17.88 -13.23
N GLU A 429 0.53 18.75 -12.27
CA GLU A 429 -0.48 19.28 -11.34
C GLU A 429 -0.37 20.79 -11.20
N SER A 430 -1.51 21.45 -11.15
CA SER A 430 -1.67 22.85 -10.79
C SER A 430 -3.02 23.09 -10.12
N SER A 431 -3.17 24.20 -9.41
CA SER A 431 -4.49 24.68 -8.95
C SER A 431 -5.34 25.26 -10.09
N ASP A 432 -4.73 25.57 -11.24
CA ASP A 432 -5.37 26.09 -12.44
C ASP A 432 -5.16 25.13 -13.62
N GLU A 433 -6.25 24.70 -14.25
CA GLU A 433 -6.23 23.75 -15.36
C GLU A 433 -5.48 24.29 -16.59
N SER A 434 -5.53 25.61 -16.84
CA SER A 434 -4.83 26.21 -17.97
C SER A 434 -3.30 26.17 -17.77
N ILE A 435 -2.83 26.41 -16.54
CA ILE A 435 -1.42 26.32 -16.19
C ILE A 435 -0.95 24.85 -16.26
N ALA A 436 -1.78 23.91 -15.79
CA ALA A 436 -1.45 22.50 -15.90
C ALA A 436 -1.29 22.05 -17.36
N LYS A 437 -2.21 22.45 -18.23
CA LYS A 437 -2.16 22.14 -19.68
C LYS A 437 -0.99 22.82 -20.40
N GLU A 438 -0.67 24.05 -20.08
CA GLU A 438 0.50 24.75 -20.65
C GLU A 438 1.78 24.03 -20.27
N PHE A 439 1.95 23.68 -18.99
CA PHE A 439 3.12 22.96 -18.52
C PHE A 439 3.23 21.55 -19.11
N GLU A 440 2.10 20.85 -19.23
CA GLU A 440 2.01 19.57 -19.94
C GLU A 440 2.52 19.69 -21.39
N GLN A 441 2.06 20.68 -22.16
CA GLN A 441 2.50 20.93 -23.53
C GLN A 441 3.98 21.25 -23.64
N ASP A 442 4.52 22.01 -22.70
CA ASP A 442 5.96 22.26 -22.59
C ASP A 442 6.75 20.97 -22.49
N ILE A 443 6.31 20.04 -21.63
CA ILE A 443 6.97 18.75 -21.44
C ILE A 443 6.79 17.87 -22.68
N LEU A 444 5.56 17.75 -23.17
CA LEU A 444 5.25 16.93 -24.37
C LEU A 444 6.05 17.36 -25.58
N SER A 445 6.25 18.68 -25.77
CA SER A 445 7.10 19.23 -26.85
C SER A 445 8.54 18.76 -26.75
N CYS A 446 9.05 18.56 -25.53
CA CYS A 446 10.41 18.08 -25.26
C CYS A 446 10.59 16.59 -25.54
N ILE A 447 9.57 15.80 -25.26
CA ILE A 447 9.66 14.32 -25.31
C ILE A 447 9.04 13.71 -26.57
N SER A 448 8.35 14.50 -27.41
CA SER A 448 7.59 14.04 -28.57
C SER A 448 8.36 13.18 -29.58
N THR A 449 9.68 13.35 -29.66
CA THR A 449 10.55 12.55 -30.55
C THR A 449 10.92 11.18 -29.99
N PHE A 450 10.57 10.91 -28.72
CA PHE A 450 10.94 9.68 -28.01
C PHE A 450 9.72 8.78 -27.69
N ILE A 451 8.50 9.31 -27.87
CA ILE A 451 7.23 8.62 -27.57
C ILE A 451 6.48 8.21 -28.85
#